data_d924c8ad25f12639f8e0c03f300be02f
#
_entry.id   d924c8ad25f12639f8e0c03f300be02f
#
_cell.length_a   1.000
_cell.length_b   1.000
_cell.length_c   1.000
_cell.angle_alpha   90.00
_cell.angle_beta   90.00
_cell.angle_gamma   90.00
#
_symmetry.space_group_name_H-M   'P 1'
#
loop_
_entity.id
_entity.type
_entity.pdbx_description
1 polymer ?
#
loop_
_entity_poly.entity_id
_entity_poly.type
_entity_poly.pdbx_seq_one_letter_code
_entity_poly.pdbx_strand_id
1 'polypeptide(L)'
;EDENQVVGIVELVEINYIHRNCEIQIIIKPEFSGKGYAKFAFEKAIIYAFDILNMHKIYLYVDADNKKAIHIYESQGFKTEGLLKEQFYTKGKYKDAYFMSLLKSEYIL
;
A
#
# COMPACT_ATOMS: atom_id res chain seq x y z
N GLU A 1 0.19 11.57 -17.91
CA GLU A 1 -1.17 11.13 -17.59
C GLU A 1 -2.16 11.98 -18.36
N ASP A 2 -3.33 11.43 -18.56
CA ASP A 2 -4.39 12.12 -19.28
C ASP A 2 -5.06 13.13 -18.39
N GLU A 3 -5.31 14.32 -18.92
CA GLU A 3 -6.09 15.30 -18.22
C GLU A 3 -7.45 14.72 -17.89
N ASN A 4 -8.00 15.12 -16.79
CA ASN A 4 -9.37 14.79 -16.43
C ASN A 4 -9.61 13.30 -16.20
N GLN A 5 -8.54 12.51 -16.09
CA GLN A 5 -8.68 11.10 -15.78
C GLN A 5 -7.94 10.74 -14.52
N VAL A 6 -8.60 9.97 -13.67
CA VAL A 6 -7.97 9.44 -12.48
C VAL A 6 -7.54 8.02 -12.81
N VAL A 7 -6.23 7.83 -12.99
CA VAL A 7 -5.72 6.50 -13.33
C VAL A 7 -5.50 5.65 -12.09
N GLY A 8 -5.42 6.28 -10.93
CA GLY A 8 -5.30 5.55 -9.69
C GLY A 8 -5.23 6.53 -8.53
N ILE A 9 -5.48 6.02 -7.36
CA ILE A 9 -5.43 6.81 -6.14
C ILE A 9 -4.52 6.10 -5.14
N VAL A 10 -3.57 6.85 -4.60
CA VAL A 10 -2.75 6.37 -3.48
C VAL A 10 -2.94 7.37 -2.36
N GLU A 11 -3.35 6.87 -1.22
CA GLU A 11 -3.66 7.71 -0.07
C GLU A 11 -2.87 7.24 1.14
N LEU A 12 -2.47 8.21 1.95
CA LEU A 12 -1.93 7.93 3.27
C LEU A 12 -3.04 8.27 4.26
N VAL A 13 -3.47 7.28 5.02
CA VAL A 13 -4.58 7.44 5.95
C VAL A 13 -4.16 6.98 7.35
N GLU A 14 -5.02 7.20 8.33
CA GLU A 14 -4.75 6.82 9.71
C GLU A 14 -3.38 7.34 10.16
N ILE A 15 -3.10 8.59 9.82
CA ILE A 15 -1.80 9.17 10.15
C ILE A 15 -1.74 9.45 11.65
N ASN A 16 -0.75 8.83 12.30
CA ASN A 16 -0.55 8.99 13.74
C ASN A 16 0.80 9.66 13.95
N TYR A 17 0.76 10.94 14.35
CA TYR A 17 1.98 11.70 14.52
C TYR A 17 2.69 11.40 15.84
N ILE A 18 2.00 10.78 16.77
CA ILE A 18 2.60 10.41 18.04
C ILE A 18 3.45 9.16 17.88
N HIS A 19 2.85 8.12 17.27
CA HIS A 19 3.57 6.87 17.01
C HIS A 19 4.30 6.88 15.67
N ARG A 20 4.02 7.89 14.85
CA ARG A 20 4.69 8.11 13.56
C ARG A 20 4.51 6.93 12.63
N ASN A 21 3.28 6.51 12.47
CA ASN A 21 2.93 5.50 11.48
C ASN A 21 1.67 5.91 10.72
N CYS A 22 1.49 5.30 9.57
CA CYS A 22 0.29 5.55 8.77
C CYS A 22 0.04 4.35 7.87
N GLU A 23 -1.19 4.29 7.37
CA GLU A 23 -1.57 3.25 6.43
C GLU A 23 -1.52 3.80 5.01
N ILE A 24 -1.03 2.99 4.07
CA ILE A 24 -1.04 3.37 2.66
C ILE A 24 -2.10 2.52 1.95
N GLN A 25 -2.95 3.19 1.19
CA GLN A 25 -4.01 2.54 0.42
C GLN A 25 -3.85 2.88 -1.04
N ILE A 26 -4.10 1.91 -1.91
CA ILE A 26 -3.94 2.10 -3.34
C ILE A 26 -5.12 1.49 -4.08
N ILE A 27 -5.67 2.27 -5.01
CA ILE A 27 -6.77 1.85 -5.85
C ILE A 27 -6.41 2.22 -7.28
N ILE A 28 -6.36 1.23 -8.16
CA ILE A 28 -6.03 1.46 -9.57
C ILE A 28 -7.19 0.99 -10.42
N LYS A 29 -7.62 1.84 -11.34
CA LYS A 29 -8.67 1.45 -12.27
C LYS A 29 -8.15 0.31 -13.15
N PRO A 30 -8.97 -0.73 -13.38
CA PRO A 30 -8.50 -1.90 -14.12
C PRO A 30 -7.94 -1.59 -15.50
N GLU A 31 -8.52 -0.61 -16.20
CA GLU A 31 -8.07 -0.30 -17.54
C GLU A 31 -6.67 0.29 -17.58
N PHE A 32 -6.14 0.72 -16.45
CA PHE A 32 -4.79 1.27 -16.37
C PHE A 32 -3.82 0.36 -15.65
N SER A 33 -4.27 -0.83 -15.23
CA SER A 33 -3.38 -1.73 -14.54
C SER A 33 -2.32 -2.26 -15.50
N GLY A 34 -1.15 -2.54 -14.98
CA GLY A 34 -0.08 -3.07 -15.78
C GLY A 34 0.74 -2.04 -16.52
N LYS A 35 0.43 -0.77 -16.36
CA LYS A 35 1.16 0.30 -17.07
C LYS A 35 2.18 1.02 -16.19
N GLY A 36 2.44 0.49 -15.02
CA GLY A 36 3.42 1.07 -14.11
C GLY A 36 2.92 2.23 -13.27
N TYR A 37 1.68 2.64 -13.46
CA TYR A 37 1.13 3.76 -12.68
C TYR A 37 1.09 3.46 -11.20
N ALA A 38 0.67 2.26 -10.86
CA ALA A 38 0.54 1.88 -9.45
C ALA A 38 1.90 1.95 -8.76
N LYS A 39 2.90 1.39 -9.41
CA LYS A 39 4.24 1.36 -8.82
C LYS A 39 4.79 2.76 -8.64
N PHE A 40 4.62 3.59 -9.66
CA PHE A 40 5.13 4.96 -9.62
C PHE A 40 4.46 5.75 -8.49
N ALA A 41 3.13 5.70 -8.43
CA ALA A 41 2.40 6.44 -7.41
C ALA A 41 2.72 5.92 -6.01
N PHE A 42 2.87 4.60 -5.89
CA PHE A 42 3.18 3.97 -4.63
C PHE A 42 4.55 4.42 -4.11
N GLU A 43 5.54 4.45 -5.00
CA GLU A 43 6.88 4.89 -4.63
C GLU A 43 6.87 6.35 -4.17
N LYS A 44 6.13 7.19 -4.86
CA LYS A 44 6.05 8.60 -4.49
C LYS A 44 5.40 8.76 -3.12
N ALA A 45 4.36 7.98 -2.83
CA ALA A 45 3.69 8.06 -1.55
C ALA A 45 4.60 7.62 -0.40
N ILE A 46 5.41 6.59 -0.64
CA ILE A 46 6.36 6.11 0.37
C ILE A 46 7.37 7.21 0.69
N ILE A 47 7.92 7.82 -0.33
CA ILE A 47 8.89 8.90 -0.14
C ILE A 47 8.26 10.05 0.63
N TYR A 48 7.04 10.42 0.27
CA TYR A 48 6.34 11.50 0.93
C TYR A 48 6.13 11.19 2.42
N ALA A 49 5.72 9.96 2.72
CA ALA A 49 5.46 9.56 4.10
C ALA A 49 6.74 9.63 4.94
N PHE A 50 7.83 9.12 4.41
CA PHE A 50 9.07 9.08 5.18
C PHE A 50 9.79 10.43 5.22
N ASP A 51 9.87 11.12 4.10
CA ASP A 51 10.70 12.32 4.01
C ASP A 51 9.95 13.60 4.38
N ILE A 52 8.67 13.69 4.04
CA ILE A 52 7.91 14.90 4.29
C ILE A 52 7.13 14.78 5.60
N LEU A 53 6.39 13.70 5.78
CA LEU A 53 5.60 13.51 6.99
C LEU A 53 6.42 12.95 8.14
N ASN A 54 7.63 12.50 7.85
CA ASN A 54 8.56 12.00 8.86
C ASN A 54 8.00 10.80 9.62
N MET A 55 7.33 9.91 8.90
CA MET A 55 6.81 8.69 9.49
C MET A 55 7.94 7.71 9.75
N HIS A 56 7.73 6.84 10.72
CA HIS A 56 8.68 5.78 11.06
C HIS A 56 8.27 4.47 10.41
N LYS A 57 6.97 4.26 10.23
CA LYS A 57 6.43 2.99 9.73
C LYS A 57 5.24 3.24 8.83
N ILE A 58 5.20 2.52 7.72
CA ILE A 58 4.05 2.54 6.81
C ILE A 58 3.51 1.11 6.76
N TYR A 59 2.19 0.94 6.83
CA TYR A 59 1.61 -0.40 6.79
C TYR A 59 0.44 -0.44 5.83
N LEU A 60 0.04 -1.65 5.47
CA LEU A 60 -1.10 -1.88 4.60
C LEU A 60 -1.72 -3.25 4.87
N TYR A 61 -2.94 -3.40 4.39
CA TYR A 61 -3.64 -4.68 4.42
C TYR A 61 -3.86 -5.10 2.97
N VAL A 62 -3.68 -6.38 2.68
CA VAL A 62 -3.86 -6.87 1.31
C VAL A 62 -4.54 -8.24 1.37
N ASP A 63 -5.48 -8.46 0.44
CA ASP A 63 -6.13 -9.76 0.29
C ASP A 63 -5.06 -10.81 0.08
N ALA A 64 -5.10 -11.87 0.89
CA ALA A 64 -4.07 -12.92 0.85
C ALA A 64 -4.03 -13.62 -0.49
N ASP A 65 -5.11 -13.55 -1.28
CA ASP A 65 -5.16 -14.16 -2.60
C ASP A 65 -4.64 -13.24 -3.70
N ASN A 66 -4.40 -11.97 -3.39
CA ASN A 66 -3.97 -11.01 -4.39
C ASN A 66 -2.47 -11.05 -4.57
N LYS A 67 -2.00 -12.09 -5.27
CA LYS A 67 -0.57 -12.33 -5.42
C LYS A 67 0.15 -11.22 -6.15
N LYS A 68 -0.53 -10.61 -7.11
CA LYS A 68 0.07 -9.54 -7.89
C LYS A 68 0.37 -8.32 -7.01
N ALA A 69 -0.59 -7.94 -6.18
CA ALA A 69 -0.37 -6.79 -5.28
C ALA A 69 0.71 -7.10 -4.25
N ILE A 70 0.66 -8.30 -3.68
CA ILE A 70 1.67 -8.70 -2.69
C ILE A 70 3.06 -8.61 -3.29
N HIS A 71 3.22 -9.07 -4.52
CA HIS A 71 4.52 -9.01 -5.20
C HIS A 71 4.99 -7.57 -5.35
N ILE A 72 4.09 -6.67 -5.72
CA ILE A 72 4.44 -5.25 -5.85
C ILE A 72 4.90 -4.68 -4.52
N TYR A 73 4.17 -5.00 -3.45
CA TYR A 73 4.53 -4.47 -2.13
C TYR A 73 5.87 -5.02 -1.66
N GLU A 74 6.10 -6.32 -1.89
CA GLU A 74 7.37 -6.92 -1.52
C GLU A 74 8.52 -6.31 -2.30
N SER A 75 8.28 -5.96 -3.56
CA SER A 75 9.32 -5.33 -4.37
C SER A 75 9.72 -3.96 -3.86
N GLN A 76 8.86 -3.33 -3.08
CA GLN A 76 9.15 -2.04 -2.45
C GLN A 76 9.75 -2.20 -1.06
N GLY A 77 9.89 -3.43 -0.60
CA GLY A 77 10.51 -3.69 0.69
C GLY A 77 9.54 -4.00 1.82
N PHE A 78 8.24 -4.02 1.54
CA PHE A 78 7.26 -4.37 2.56
C PHE A 78 7.41 -5.83 2.95
N LYS A 79 7.21 -6.10 4.23
CA LYS A 79 7.31 -7.45 4.78
C LYS A 79 6.01 -7.79 5.49
N THR A 80 5.64 -9.06 5.42
CA THR A 80 4.44 -9.53 6.09
C THR A 80 4.69 -9.66 7.59
N GLU A 81 3.82 -9.05 8.39
CA GLU A 81 3.90 -9.18 9.83
C GLU A 81 2.87 -10.16 10.37
N GLY A 82 1.78 -10.38 9.67
CA GLY A 82 0.77 -11.28 10.17
C GLY A 82 -0.30 -11.61 9.16
N LEU A 83 -1.08 -12.64 9.47
CA LEU A 83 -2.24 -13.04 8.69
C LEU A 83 -3.48 -12.77 9.52
N LEU A 84 -4.41 -12.00 8.95
CA LEU A 84 -5.67 -11.67 9.60
C LEU A 84 -6.76 -12.51 8.96
N LYS A 85 -7.33 -13.42 9.72
CA LYS A 85 -8.35 -14.32 9.20
C LYS A 85 -9.65 -13.60 8.99
N GLU A 86 -10.27 -13.82 7.82
CA GLU A 86 -11.60 -13.31 7.51
C GLU A 86 -11.71 -11.80 7.72
N GLN A 87 -10.70 -11.09 7.24
CA GLN A 87 -10.62 -9.64 7.42
C GLN A 87 -11.49 -8.88 6.43
N PHE A 88 -11.66 -9.40 5.21
CA PHE A 88 -12.45 -8.75 4.17
C PHE A 88 -13.65 -9.59 3.81
N TYR A 89 -14.74 -8.92 3.46
CA TYR A 89 -15.94 -9.59 2.94
C TYR A 89 -16.19 -9.05 1.54
N THR A 90 -16.12 -9.92 0.55
CA THR A 90 -16.33 -9.51 -0.83
C THR A 90 -16.92 -10.65 -1.62
N LYS A 91 -17.92 -10.29 -2.45
CA LYS A 91 -18.58 -11.24 -3.35
C LYS A 91 -19.07 -12.47 -2.60
N GLY A 92 -19.64 -12.26 -1.42
CA GLY A 92 -20.25 -13.34 -0.63
C GLY A 92 -19.29 -14.21 0.12
N LYS A 93 -18.02 -13.83 0.18
CA LYS A 93 -17.01 -14.65 0.86
C LYS A 93 -16.16 -13.80 1.78
N TYR A 94 -15.70 -14.43 2.86
CA TYR A 94 -14.70 -13.81 3.71
C TYR A 94 -13.32 -14.15 3.18
N LYS A 95 -12.43 -13.18 3.23
CA LYS A 95 -11.07 -13.32 2.73
C LYS A 95 -10.08 -12.98 3.83
N ASP A 96 -9.01 -13.75 3.87
CA ASP A 96 -7.91 -13.43 4.78
C ASP A 96 -7.10 -12.28 4.22
N ALA A 97 -6.43 -11.56 5.09
CA ALA A 97 -5.57 -10.45 4.69
C ALA A 97 -4.20 -10.60 5.32
N TYR A 98 -3.18 -10.19 4.57
CA TYR A 98 -1.87 -10.00 5.18
C TYR A 98 -1.75 -8.57 5.67
N PHE A 99 -1.12 -8.41 6.83
CA PHE A 99 -0.71 -7.11 7.33
C PHE A 99 0.76 -6.96 6.98
N MET A 100 1.07 -5.99 6.15
CA MET A 100 2.44 -5.79 5.68
C MET A 100 2.92 -4.41 6.08
N SER A 101 4.21 -4.26 6.29
CA SER A 101 4.75 -2.99 6.72
C SER A 101 6.15 -2.75 6.19
N LEU A 102 6.52 -1.47 6.21
CA LEU A 102 7.84 -1.01 5.82
C LEU A 102 8.30 0.00 6.85
N LEU A 103 9.46 -0.24 7.43
CA LEU A 103 10.05 0.70 8.37
C LEU A 103 10.97 1.65 7.62
N LYS A 104 11.03 2.91 8.07
CA LYS A 104 11.91 3.89 7.46
C LYS A 104 13.35 3.40 7.41
N SER A 105 13.79 2.73 8.48
CA SER A 105 15.16 2.22 8.56
C SER A 105 15.44 1.13 7.54
N GLU A 106 14.39 0.47 7.03
CA GLU A 106 14.52 -0.58 6.02
C GLU A 106 14.45 -0.03 4.60
N TYR A 107 13.98 1.19 4.46
CA TYR A 107 13.80 1.80 3.15
C TYR A 107 15.07 2.57 2.80
N ILE A 108 15.91 1.99 1.99
CA ILE A 108 17.19 2.57 1.63
C ILE A 108 17.09 3.19 0.26
N LEU A 109 17.46 4.44 0.18
CA LEU A 109 17.41 5.19 -1.06
C LEU A 109 18.76 5.16 -1.79
#